data_16854021500ae4661374e33a9ebced02
#
_entry.id   16854021500ae4661374e33a9ebced02
#
_cell.length_a   1.000
_cell.length_b   1.000
_cell.length_c   1.000
_cell.angle_alpha   90.00
_cell.angle_beta   90.00
_cell.angle_gamma   90.00
#
_symmetry.space_group_name_H-M   'P 1'
#
loop_
_entity.id
_entity.type
_entity.pdbx_description
1 polymer ?
#
loop_
_entity_poly.entity_id
_entity_poly.type
_entity_poly.pdbx_seq_one_letter_code
_entity_poly.pdbx_strand_id
1 'polypeptide(L)'
;MEQAFADTDAFNQQLMRDGHWVFGGGLQPAGDAKVVDGQATDTVVTDGPYLESKELIGGFWVIEAPDLDTALRLAAAGSKACRGKVEVRAFEGTD
;
A
#
# COMPACT_ATOMS: atom_id res chain seq x y z
N MET A 1 17.01 6.55 5.03
CA MET A 1 15.64 6.75 5.53
C MET A 1 15.04 8.04 4.97
N GLU A 2 15.67 9.17 5.26
CA GLU A 2 15.15 10.45 4.77
C GLU A 2 15.05 10.51 3.24
N GLN A 3 16.03 9.95 2.53
CA GLN A 3 15.99 9.94 1.07
C GLN A 3 14.83 9.11 0.54
N ALA A 4 14.51 7.99 1.18
CA ALA A 4 13.39 7.16 0.77
C ALA A 4 12.06 7.89 0.97
N PHE A 5 11.90 8.62 2.08
CA PHE A 5 10.70 9.42 2.30
C PHE A 5 10.59 10.54 1.28
N ALA A 6 11.70 11.22 0.98
CA ALA A 6 11.71 12.28 -0.01
C ALA A 6 11.38 11.76 -1.40
N ASP A 7 11.95 10.61 -1.77
CA ASP A 7 11.71 10.01 -3.07
C ASP A 7 10.27 9.50 -3.20
N THR A 8 9.71 8.94 -2.12
CA THR A 8 8.33 8.48 -2.12
C THR A 8 7.38 9.67 -2.26
N ASP A 9 7.65 10.77 -1.57
CA ASP A 9 6.85 11.98 -1.69
C ASP A 9 6.90 12.52 -3.12
N ALA A 10 8.09 12.56 -3.72
CA ALA A 10 8.24 13.00 -5.10
C ALA A 10 7.47 12.11 -6.07
N PHE A 11 7.49 10.79 -5.84
CA PHE A 11 6.73 9.85 -6.63
C PHE A 11 5.22 10.10 -6.49
N ASN A 12 4.75 10.33 -5.26
CA ASN A 12 3.35 10.64 -5.02
C ASN A 12 2.91 11.91 -5.75
N GLN A 13 3.76 12.94 -5.71
CA GLN A 13 3.48 14.20 -6.41
C GLN A 13 3.39 13.96 -7.92
N GLN A 14 4.25 13.11 -8.46
CA GLN A 14 4.22 12.77 -9.88
C GLN A 14 2.93 12.03 -10.25
N LEU A 15 2.49 11.10 -9.41
CA LEU A 15 1.22 10.42 -9.62
C LEU A 15 0.05 11.41 -9.65
N MET A 16 0.08 12.39 -8.77
CA MET A 16 -0.96 13.43 -8.73
C MET A 16 -0.96 14.27 -10.00
N ARG A 17 0.21 14.69 -10.45
CA ARG A 17 0.34 15.53 -11.65
C ARG A 17 -0.12 14.78 -12.89
N ASP A 18 0.14 13.49 -12.97
CA ASP A 18 -0.17 12.69 -14.14
C ASP A 18 -1.60 12.10 -14.10
N GLY A 19 -2.35 12.38 -13.05
CA GLY A 19 -3.74 11.96 -12.95
C GLY A 19 -3.92 10.50 -12.53
N HIS A 20 -2.90 9.87 -11.97
CA HIS A 20 -2.96 8.47 -11.53
C HIS A 20 -3.29 8.32 -10.05
N TRP A 21 -3.09 9.34 -9.26
CA TRP A 21 -3.29 9.28 -7.82
C TRP A 21 -4.77 9.23 -7.45
N VAL A 22 -5.16 8.23 -6.64
CA VAL A 22 -6.47 8.20 -6.01
C VAL A 22 -6.31 8.40 -4.52
N PHE A 23 -5.54 7.53 -3.88
CA PHE A 23 -5.33 7.60 -2.45
C PHE A 23 -4.11 6.75 -2.07
N GLY A 24 -3.48 7.06 -0.96
CA GLY A 24 -2.39 6.26 -0.48
C GLY A 24 -1.81 6.80 0.81
N GLY A 25 -0.94 6.01 1.41
CA GLY A 25 -0.27 6.43 2.62
C GLY A 25 0.55 5.32 3.24
N GLY A 26 1.39 5.71 4.17
CA GLY A 26 2.14 4.78 4.99
C GLY A 26 1.30 4.33 6.17
N LEU A 27 1.64 3.16 6.69
CA LEU A 27 0.97 2.61 7.86
C LEU A 27 1.87 2.73 9.07
N GLN A 28 1.27 2.79 10.25
CA GLN A 28 2.00 2.71 11.50
C GLN A 28 2.69 1.34 11.58
N PRO A 29 3.71 1.18 12.43
CA PRO A 29 4.41 -0.10 12.53
C PRO A 29 3.46 -1.27 12.76
N ALA A 30 3.80 -2.43 12.18
CA ALA A 30 2.95 -3.62 12.26
C ALA A 30 2.66 -4.03 13.72
N GLY A 31 3.57 -3.74 14.65
CA GLY A 31 3.36 -4.02 16.05
C GLY A 31 2.19 -3.27 16.69
N ASP A 32 1.74 -2.18 16.04
CA ASP A 32 0.58 -1.42 16.53
C ASP A 32 -0.74 -1.97 16.00
N ALA A 33 -0.70 -2.98 15.14
CA ALA A 33 -1.90 -3.54 14.55
C ALA A 33 -2.76 -4.27 15.58
N LYS A 34 -4.06 -4.24 15.36
CA LYS A 34 -5.02 -5.00 16.16
C LYS A 34 -5.79 -5.92 15.23
N VAL A 35 -6.13 -7.08 15.71
CA VAL A 35 -6.96 -8.05 14.97
C VAL A 35 -8.30 -8.14 15.69
N VAL A 36 -9.36 -7.93 14.94
CA VAL A 36 -10.72 -7.93 15.50
C VAL A 36 -11.51 -9.07 14.86
N ASP A 37 -12.08 -9.91 15.71
CA ASP A 37 -12.97 -10.97 15.27
C ASP A 37 -14.33 -10.74 15.90
N GLY A 38 -15.29 -10.33 15.07
CA GLY A 38 -16.65 -10.05 15.50
C GLY A 38 -17.65 -11.05 14.98
N GLN A 39 -17.20 -12.23 14.52
CA GLN A 39 -18.09 -13.20 13.90
C GLN A 39 -19.00 -13.90 14.88
N ALA A 40 -18.55 -14.08 16.11
CA ALA A 40 -19.37 -14.68 17.16
C ALA A 40 -20.12 -13.62 17.96
N THR A 41 -20.85 -14.04 18.99
CA THR A 41 -21.62 -13.13 19.84
C THR A 41 -20.72 -12.08 20.50
N ASP A 42 -19.58 -12.53 21.00
CA ASP A 42 -18.60 -11.62 21.62
C ASP A 42 -17.53 -11.25 20.62
N THR A 43 -17.20 -9.97 20.56
CA THR A 43 -16.10 -9.49 19.74
C THR A 43 -14.79 -9.73 20.46
N VAL A 44 -13.81 -10.28 19.74
CA VAL A 44 -12.48 -10.55 20.28
C VAL A 44 -11.50 -9.60 19.60
N VAL A 45 -10.72 -8.89 20.39
CA VAL A 45 -9.66 -8.00 19.87
C VAL A 45 -8.32 -8.50 20.41
N THR A 46 -7.41 -8.79 19.52
CA THR A 46 -6.06 -9.25 19.89
C THR A 46 -5.02 -8.38 19.23
N ASP A 47 -3.83 -8.39 19.80
CA ASP A 47 -2.71 -7.69 19.18
C ASP A 47 -2.32 -8.41 17.89
N GLY A 48 -2.07 -7.60 16.86
CA GLY A 48 -1.65 -8.11 15.56
C GLY A 48 -0.16 -8.04 15.38
N PRO A 49 0.28 -8.22 14.15
CA PRO A 49 -0.52 -8.32 12.93
C PRO A 49 -1.26 -9.65 12.77
N TYR A 50 -2.23 -9.66 11.86
CA TYR A 50 -3.08 -10.83 11.62
C TYR A 50 -2.30 -12.06 11.20
N LEU A 51 -1.35 -11.87 10.30
CA LEU A 51 -0.51 -12.95 9.82
C LEU A 51 0.91 -12.79 10.34
N GLU A 52 1.49 -13.90 10.76
CA GLU A 52 2.91 -13.94 11.08
C GLU A 52 3.65 -14.07 9.75
N SER A 53 4.25 -12.99 9.31
CA SER A 53 4.94 -12.95 8.04
C SER A 53 6.20 -12.10 8.19
N LYS A 54 7.21 -12.42 7.41
CA LYS A 54 8.42 -11.63 7.36
C LYS A 54 8.23 -10.35 6.55
N GLU A 55 7.23 -10.36 5.67
CA GLU A 55 6.95 -9.22 4.81
C GLU A 55 5.55 -8.71 5.10
N LEU A 56 5.47 -7.61 5.82
CA LEU A 56 4.21 -6.98 6.21
C LEU A 56 4.04 -5.68 5.42
N ILE A 57 2.80 -5.37 5.09
CA ILE A 57 2.48 -4.14 4.37
C ILE A 57 2.83 -2.94 5.24
N GLY A 58 3.67 -2.05 4.71
CA GLY A 58 4.03 -0.81 5.39
C GLY A 58 3.30 0.41 4.84
N GLY A 59 2.58 0.25 3.72
CA GLY A 59 1.84 1.32 3.09
C GLY A 59 1.23 0.86 1.80
N PHE A 60 0.51 1.74 1.13
CA PHE A 60 -0.15 1.37 -0.11
C PHE A 60 -0.47 2.61 -0.95
N TRP A 61 -0.74 2.36 -2.24
CA TRP A 61 -1.27 3.36 -3.16
C TRP A 61 -2.49 2.77 -3.85
N VAL A 62 -3.49 3.60 -4.05
CA VAL A 62 -4.61 3.30 -4.94
C VAL A 62 -4.45 4.23 -6.13
N ILE A 63 -4.34 3.66 -7.31
CA ILE A 63 -4.05 4.42 -8.53
C ILE A 63 -5.05 4.09 -9.63
N GLU A 64 -5.19 5.02 -10.57
CA GLU A 64 -5.89 4.76 -11.82
C GLU A 64 -4.86 4.67 -12.94
N ALA A 65 -5.00 3.63 -13.76
CA ALA A 65 -4.14 3.43 -14.92
C ALA A 65 -4.98 2.85 -16.05
N PRO A 66 -4.69 3.19 -17.31
CA PRO A 66 -5.51 2.73 -18.43
C PRO A 66 -5.38 1.22 -18.70
N ASP A 67 -4.29 0.61 -18.27
CA ASP A 67 -4.04 -0.81 -18.51
C ASP A 67 -3.05 -1.35 -17.45
N LEU A 68 -2.90 -2.67 -17.44
CA LEU A 68 -2.02 -3.33 -16.50
C LEU A 68 -0.55 -2.95 -16.72
N ASP A 69 -0.13 -2.83 -17.98
CA ASP A 69 1.26 -2.48 -18.28
C ASP A 69 1.63 -1.13 -17.67
N THR A 70 0.73 -0.15 -17.77
CA THR A 70 0.96 1.15 -17.16
C THR A 70 1.02 1.02 -15.64
N ALA A 71 0.09 0.25 -15.05
CA ALA A 71 0.10 0.04 -13.59
C ALA A 71 1.40 -0.61 -13.12
N LEU A 72 1.92 -1.57 -13.88
CA LEU A 72 3.18 -2.22 -13.53
C LEU A 72 4.37 -1.28 -13.63
N ARG A 73 4.38 -0.41 -14.64
CA ARG A 73 5.44 0.60 -14.75
C ARG A 73 5.41 1.57 -13.57
N LEU A 74 4.20 1.99 -13.19
CA LEU A 74 4.04 2.88 -12.03
C LEU A 74 4.47 2.17 -10.75
N ALA A 75 4.12 0.90 -10.60
CA ALA A 75 4.54 0.11 -9.45
C ALA A 75 6.06 -0.03 -9.38
N ALA A 76 6.72 -0.22 -10.52
CA ALA A 76 8.17 -0.31 -10.57
C ALA A 76 8.81 1.01 -10.10
N ALA A 77 8.27 2.14 -10.52
CA ALA A 77 8.75 3.44 -10.06
C ALA A 77 8.51 3.61 -8.55
N GLY A 78 7.35 3.18 -8.07
CA GLY A 78 7.05 3.22 -6.64
C GLY A 78 7.98 2.35 -5.82
N SER A 79 8.27 1.16 -6.32
CA SER A 79 9.21 0.22 -5.67
C SER A 79 10.60 0.85 -5.55
N LYS A 80 11.05 1.49 -6.62
CA LYS A 80 12.33 2.18 -6.60
C LYS A 80 12.34 3.31 -5.57
N ALA A 81 11.26 4.08 -5.52
CA ALA A 81 11.15 5.21 -4.60
C ALA A 81 11.14 4.78 -3.14
N CYS A 82 10.35 3.76 -2.81
CA CYS A 82 10.19 3.34 -1.41
C CYS A 82 11.20 2.29 -0.97
N ARG A 83 12.04 1.79 -1.87
CA ARG A 83 13.09 0.80 -1.58
C ARG A 83 12.52 -0.54 -1.11
N GLY A 84 11.36 -0.93 -1.64
CA GLY A 84 10.73 -2.19 -1.28
C GLY A 84 9.97 -2.81 -2.42
N LYS A 85 9.58 -4.05 -2.27
CA LYS A 85 8.74 -4.73 -3.26
C LYS A 85 7.33 -4.18 -3.21
N VAL A 86 6.67 -4.17 -4.35
CA VAL A 86 5.30 -3.67 -4.47
C VAL A 86 4.46 -4.75 -5.15
N GLU A 87 3.38 -5.14 -4.47
CA GLU A 87 2.39 -6.03 -5.05
C GLU A 87 1.32 -5.19 -5.73
N VAL A 88 0.89 -5.61 -6.91
CA VAL A 88 -0.14 -4.91 -7.68
C VAL A 88 -1.36 -5.80 -7.79
N ARG A 89 -2.52 -5.24 -7.50
CA ARG A 89 -3.78 -5.99 -7.56
C ARG A 89 -4.91 -5.05 -7.96
N ALA A 90 -5.68 -5.44 -8.96
CA ALA A 90 -6.85 -4.67 -9.36
C ALA A 90 -7.99 -4.86 -8.37
N PHE A 91 -8.82 -3.85 -8.23
CA PHE A 91 -10.08 -4.00 -7.48
C PHE A 91 -11.06 -4.83 -8.29
N GLU A 92 -11.92 -5.56 -7.61
CA GLU A 92 -13.02 -6.26 -8.28
C GLU A 92 -13.92 -5.24 -8.99
N GLY A 93 -14.47 -5.66 -10.12
CA GLY A 93 -15.38 -4.82 -10.87
C GLY A 93 -14.71 -3.77 -11.74
N THR A 94 -13.38 -3.75 -11.80
CA THR A 94 -12.65 -2.87 -12.71
C THR A 94 -12.23 -3.65 -13.95
N ASP A 95 -12.34 -3.04 -15.09
CA ASP A 95 -11.99 -3.70 -16.35
C ASP A 95 -10.59 -3.36 -16.82
#